data_482cfc633e8c96e8eb74d6229a88ca61
#
_entry.id   482cfc633e8c96e8eb74d6229a88ca61
#
_cell.length_a   1.000
_cell.length_b   1.000
_cell.length_c   1.000
_cell.angle_alpha   90.00
_cell.angle_beta   90.00
_cell.angle_gamma   90.00
#
_symmetry.space_group_name_H-M   'P 1'
#
loop_
_entity.id
_entity.type
_entity.pdbx_description
1 polymer ?
#
loop_
_entity_poly.entity_id
_entity_poly.type
_entity_poly.pdbx_seq_one_letter_code
_entity_poly.pdbx_strand_id
1 'polypeptide(L)'
;MAMKENSKKVLNYLKEMTGEKLTAADVAAALGLEKRSVDGIFTSAIQRKGLGIRVPAEIELEDGSHKPVKFLTLTPAGQAYDPDATDGE
;
A
#
# COMPACT_ATOMS: atom_id res chain seq x y z
N MET A 1 16.81 -9.17 -6.89
CA MET A 1 17.11 -7.79 -6.66
C MET A 1 16.29 -7.24 -5.53
N ALA A 2 16.87 -6.43 -4.68
CA ALA A 2 16.11 -5.85 -3.59
C ALA A 2 15.10 -4.86 -4.11
N MET A 3 14.03 -4.68 -3.35
CA MET A 3 13.00 -3.72 -3.70
C MET A 3 13.54 -2.29 -3.64
N LYS A 4 13.05 -1.42 -4.50
CA LYS A 4 13.45 -0.02 -4.48
C LYS A 4 13.08 0.63 -3.15
N GLU A 5 13.81 1.65 -2.76
CA GLU A 5 13.65 2.26 -1.44
C GLU A 5 12.23 2.73 -1.17
N ASN A 6 11.61 3.44 -2.10
CA ASN A 6 10.24 3.92 -1.90
C ASN A 6 9.26 2.75 -1.82
N SER A 7 9.51 1.68 -2.57
CA SER A 7 8.67 0.49 -2.49
C SER A 7 8.79 -0.18 -1.13
N LYS A 8 10.01 -0.23 -0.57
CA LYS A 8 10.21 -0.74 0.77
C LYS A 8 9.45 0.09 1.80
N LYS A 9 9.50 1.41 1.66
CA LYS A 9 8.80 2.30 2.59
C LYS A 9 7.30 2.03 2.57
N VAL A 10 6.72 1.90 1.39
CA VAL A 10 5.28 1.63 1.26
C VAL A 10 4.95 0.27 1.87
N LEU A 11 5.71 -0.76 1.51
CA LEU A 11 5.44 -2.09 2.03
C LEU A 11 5.60 -2.16 3.55
N ASN A 12 6.68 -1.60 4.08
CA ASN A 12 6.91 -1.62 5.53
C ASN A 12 5.84 -0.85 6.28
N TYR A 13 5.40 0.28 5.73
CA TYR A 13 4.34 1.05 6.36
C TYR A 13 3.05 0.24 6.42
N LEU A 14 2.70 -0.41 5.32
CA LEU A 14 1.50 -1.23 5.30
C LEU A 14 1.61 -2.43 6.25
N LYS A 15 2.81 -2.98 6.42
CA LYS A 15 3.01 -4.06 7.37
C LYS A 15 2.83 -3.58 8.82
N GLU A 16 3.36 -2.39 9.13
CA GLU A 16 3.21 -1.81 10.46
C GLU A 16 1.76 -1.47 10.76
N MET A 17 1.02 -1.07 9.75
CA MET A 17 -0.37 -0.62 9.90
C MET A 17 -1.36 -1.73 9.54
N THR A 18 -0.97 -2.98 9.73
CA THR A 18 -1.84 -4.12 9.46
C THR A 18 -3.16 -3.96 10.21
N GLY A 19 -4.25 -4.15 9.48
CA GLY A 19 -5.58 -4.01 10.05
C GLY A 19 -6.17 -2.60 9.92
N GLU A 20 -5.35 -1.62 9.55
CA GLU A 20 -5.85 -0.27 9.34
C GLU A 20 -6.36 -0.13 7.91
N LYS A 21 -7.33 0.74 7.73
CA LYS A 21 -7.91 0.99 6.41
C LYS A 21 -7.23 2.22 5.82
N LEU A 22 -6.28 1.99 4.94
CA LEU A 22 -5.46 3.06 4.38
C LEU A 22 -5.64 3.14 2.88
N THR A 23 -5.83 4.36 2.38
CA THR A 23 -5.85 4.62 0.94
C THR A 23 -4.44 5.00 0.49
N ALA A 24 -4.25 5.07 -0.83
CA ALA A 24 -2.97 5.53 -1.36
C ALA A 24 -2.65 6.95 -0.89
N ALA A 25 -3.67 7.81 -0.75
CA ALA A 25 -3.47 9.16 -0.27
C ALA A 25 -2.99 9.17 1.18
N ASP A 26 -3.53 8.27 2.02
CA ASP A 26 -3.11 8.16 3.42
C ASP A 26 -1.66 7.74 3.52
N VAL A 27 -1.27 6.74 2.74
CA VAL A 27 0.11 6.26 2.74
C VAL A 27 1.06 7.34 2.21
N ALA A 28 0.65 8.03 1.15
CA ALA A 28 1.46 9.10 0.58
C ALA A 28 1.71 10.21 1.58
N ALA A 29 0.67 10.62 2.31
CA ALA A 29 0.81 11.67 3.31
C ALA A 29 1.73 11.23 4.45
N ALA A 30 1.63 9.98 4.88
CA ALA A 30 2.44 9.47 5.97
C ALA A 30 3.92 9.38 5.59
N LEU A 31 4.21 9.06 4.34
CA LEU A 31 5.57 8.83 3.88
C LEU A 31 6.18 10.03 3.16
N GLY A 32 5.40 11.09 2.95
CA GLY A 32 5.89 12.26 2.24
C GLY A 32 6.05 12.02 0.74
N LEU A 33 5.25 11.14 0.19
CA LEU A 33 5.29 10.81 -1.23
C LEU A 33 4.04 11.35 -1.93
N GLU A 34 4.04 11.34 -3.26
CA GLU A 34 2.84 11.72 -4.00
C GLU A 34 1.90 10.53 -4.11
N LYS A 35 0.60 10.79 -4.12
CA LYS A 35 -0.41 9.74 -4.22
C LYS A 35 -0.17 8.86 -5.44
N ARG A 36 0.10 9.47 -6.60
CA ARG A 36 0.32 8.68 -7.82
C ARG A 36 1.59 7.84 -7.73
N SER A 37 2.58 8.28 -6.98
CA SER A 37 3.78 7.49 -6.76
C SER A 37 3.45 6.26 -5.94
N VAL A 38 2.65 6.41 -4.89
CA VAL A 38 2.22 5.29 -4.06
C VAL A 38 1.36 4.33 -4.89
N ASP A 39 0.43 4.84 -5.69
CA ASP A 39 -0.39 4.01 -6.57
C ASP A 39 0.47 3.19 -7.52
N GLY A 40 1.46 3.81 -8.15
CA GLY A 40 2.34 3.12 -9.08
C GLY A 40 3.19 2.06 -8.40
N ILE A 41 3.72 2.39 -7.23
CA ILE A 41 4.51 1.44 -6.44
C ILE A 41 3.65 0.26 -6.01
N PHE A 42 2.45 0.53 -5.51
CA PHE A 42 1.58 -0.54 -5.07
C PHE A 42 1.22 -1.46 -6.24
N THR A 43 0.89 -0.87 -7.38
CA THR A 43 0.51 -1.66 -8.55
C THR A 43 1.68 -2.52 -9.05
N SER A 44 2.87 -1.93 -9.18
CA SER A 44 3.98 -2.63 -9.82
C SER A 44 4.80 -3.50 -8.86
N ALA A 45 4.97 -3.07 -7.61
CA ALA A 45 5.86 -3.76 -6.69
C ALA A 45 5.13 -4.64 -5.68
N ILE A 46 3.87 -4.35 -5.40
CA ILE A 46 3.13 -5.05 -4.37
C ILE A 46 2.00 -5.88 -4.96
N GLN A 47 1.05 -5.23 -5.62
CA GLN A 47 -0.11 -5.94 -6.16
C GLN A 47 0.29 -6.94 -7.24
N ARG A 48 1.18 -6.54 -8.13
CA ARG A 48 1.62 -7.39 -9.23
C ARG A 48 2.31 -8.65 -8.75
N LYS A 49 2.98 -8.58 -7.59
CA LYS A 49 3.66 -9.74 -7.02
C LYS A 49 2.76 -10.55 -6.09
N GLY A 50 1.49 -10.19 -5.99
CA GLY A 50 0.57 -10.89 -5.11
C GLY A 50 0.75 -10.57 -3.64
N LEU A 51 1.46 -9.49 -3.31
CA LEU A 51 1.73 -9.12 -1.93
C LEU A 51 0.64 -8.25 -1.33
N GLY A 52 -0.21 -7.67 -2.14
CA GLY A 52 -1.29 -6.82 -1.65
C GLY A 52 -2.44 -6.74 -2.63
N ILE A 53 -3.56 -6.26 -2.17
CA ILE A 53 -4.76 -6.07 -2.98
C ILE A 53 -5.39 -4.73 -2.63
N ARG A 54 -6.20 -4.23 -3.53
CA ARG A 54 -7.01 -3.04 -3.28
C ARG A 54 -8.43 -3.50 -2.97
N VAL A 55 -8.96 -3.02 -1.85
CA VAL A 55 -10.31 -3.39 -1.41
C VAL A 55 -11.21 -2.18 -1.66
N PRO A 56 -12.19 -2.30 -2.57
CA PRO A 56 -13.09 -1.17 -2.85
C PRO A 56 -14.03 -0.93 -1.67
N ALA A 57 -14.31 0.34 -1.39
CA ALA A 57 -15.17 0.72 -0.30
C ALA A 57 -15.69 2.13 -0.56
N GLU A 58 -16.56 2.61 0.34
CA GLU A 58 -17.04 3.97 0.29
C GLU A 58 -16.83 4.61 1.65
N ILE A 59 -16.45 5.88 1.64
CA ILE A 59 -16.34 6.65 2.88
C ILE A 59 -17.37 7.77 2.83
N GLU A 60 -17.88 8.15 4.00
CA GLU A 60 -18.83 9.24 4.12
C GLU A 60 -18.05 10.54 4.34
N LEU A 61 -18.41 11.59 3.59
CA LEU A 61 -17.78 12.89 3.72
C LEU A 61 -18.57 13.74 4.69
N GLU A 62 -17.99 14.86 5.12
CA GLU A 62 -18.61 15.73 6.10
C GLU A 62 -19.98 16.27 5.64
N ASP A 63 -20.17 16.42 4.34
CA ASP A 63 -21.43 16.94 3.82
C ASP A 63 -22.48 15.84 3.62
N GLY A 64 -22.19 14.62 4.06
CA GLY A 64 -23.12 13.50 3.94
C GLY A 64 -23.02 12.73 2.66
N SER A 65 -22.19 13.17 1.73
CA SER A 65 -22.02 12.44 0.47
C SER A 65 -21.04 11.29 0.68
N HIS A 66 -21.02 10.35 -0.27
CA HIS A 66 -20.15 9.19 -0.22
C HIS A 66 -19.12 9.25 -1.35
N LYS A 67 -17.92 8.84 -1.06
CA LYS A 67 -16.83 8.83 -2.05
C LYS A 67 -16.29 7.42 -2.17
N PRO A 68 -16.17 6.89 -3.39
CA PRO A 68 -15.57 5.57 -3.56
C PRO A 68 -14.06 5.66 -3.31
N VAL A 69 -13.53 4.71 -2.57
CA VAL A 69 -12.10 4.63 -2.29
C VAL A 69 -11.67 3.19 -2.40
N LYS A 70 -10.36 2.98 -2.45
CA LYS A 70 -9.80 1.62 -2.41
C LYS A 70 -8.76 1.59 -1.32
N PHE A 71 -8.93 0.70 -0.37
CA PHE A 71 -7.97 0.54 0.71
C PHE A 71 -6.87 -0.42 0.29
N LEU A 72 -5.64 -0.07 0.62
CA LEU A 72 -4.48 -0.89 0.31
C LEU A 72 -4.27 -1.89 1.44
N THR A 73 -4.33 -3.16 1.13
CA THR A 73 -4.25 -4.22 2.13
C THR A 73 -3.20 -5.23 1.69
N LEU A 74 -2.40 -5.72 2.61
CA LEU A 74 -1.43 -6.77 2.29
C LEU A 74 -2.08 -8.13 2.41
N THR A 75 -1.69 -9.04 1.49
CA THR A 75 -2.08 -10.43 1.57
C THR A 75 -1.19 -11.13 2.61
N PRO A 76 -1.49 -12.38 3.00
CA PRO A 76 -0.58 -13.12 3.87
C PRO A 76 0.84 -13.20 3.29
N ALA A 77 0.97 -13.31 1.97
CA ALA A 77 2.29 -13.29 1.34
C ALA A 77 2.99 -11.95 1.53
N GLY A 78 2.22 -10.84 1.45
CA GLY A 78 2.77 -9.51 1.69
C GLY A 78 3.19 -9.31 3.12
N GLN A 79 2.43 -9.84 4.08
CA GLN A 79 2.77 -9.73 5.48
C GLN A 79 4.07 -10.49 5.80
N ALA A 80 4.30 -11.59 5.12
CA ALA A 80 5.50 -12.40 5.34
C ALA A 80 6.70 -11.94 4.53
N TYR A 81 6.49 -11.08 3.55
CA TYR A 81 7.55 -10.66 2.65
C TYR A 81 8.52 -9.72 3.37
N ASP A 82 9.81 -9.95 3.22
CA ASP A 82 10.84 -9.09 3.79
C ASP A 82 11.45 -8.25 2.66
N PRO A 83 11.13 -6.95 2.58
CA PRO A 83 11.65 -6.13 1.49
C PRO A 83 13.14 -5.84 1.61
N ASP A 84 13.74 -6.12 2.76
CA ASP A 84 15.17 -5.93 2.95
C ASP A 84 15.96 -7.20 2.70
N ALA A 85 15.29 -8.32 2.51
CA ALA A 85 15.98 -9.55 2.22
C ALA A 85 16.60 -9.45 0.84
N THR A 86 17.77 -9.95 0.70
CA THR A 86 18.42 -10.02 -0.57
C THR A 86 17.70 -11.01 -1.36
N ASP A 87 17.20 -10.64 -2.43
CA ASP A 87 16.39 -11.46 -3.07
C ASP A 87 17.01 -12.49 -3.80
N GLY A 88 18.13 -12.61 -3.80
CA GLY A 88 18.70 -13.66 -4.46
C GLY A 88 17.81 -13.95 -5.53
N GLU A 89 17.05 -13.30 -5.55
CA GLU A 89 16.14 -13.52 -6.33
C GLU A 89 15.87 -12.74 -7.15
#